data_3e7d92e9d56d60cda58cc355cf42704c
#
_entry.id   3e7d92e9d56d60cda58cc355cf42704c
#
_cell.length_a   1.000
_cell.length_b   1.000
_cell.length_c   1.000
_cell.angle_alpha   90.00
_cell.angle_beta   90.00
_cell.angle_gamma   90.00
#
_symmetry.space_group_name_H-M   'P 1'
#
loop_
_entity.id
_entity.type
_entity.pdbx_description
1 polymer ?
#
loop_
_entity_poly.entity_id
_entity_poly.type
_entity_poly.pdbx_seq_one_letter_code
_entity_poly.pdbx_strand_id
1 'polypeptide(L)'
;KDGKISAAQIEKLVKDFYDDANYEHMVMPGMVYISQPTEYGTLYSREELAALSKVCRENHLPLYVDGARLAYALASPENDVTLTDLAELSDVFYIGGTKCGALFGEAVVIPQKGRIPHFFTIIKQHGALLAKGRIAGIQFGELFTDGLYLRIGKPAMEAAEQIKAALKKYGYQLSLDTPTNQIFCIVSNDVMKKIAQDVEFGFWEKYDETHSVIRFATSWATTMEDTQKLIQILEKNK
;
A
#
# COMPACT_ATOMS: atom_id res chain seq x y z
N LYS A 1 -10.40 3.31 -12.28
CA LYS A 1 -8.91 3.18 -12.18
C LYS A 1 -8.62 2.82 -10.73
N ASP A 2 -8.10 1.63 -10.52
CA ASP A 2 -7.91 1.02 -9.19
C ASP A 2 -6.45 1.08 -8.70
N GLY A 3 -5.56 1.72 -9.44
CA GLY A 3 -4.14 1.83 -9.10
C GLY A 3 -3.31 0.57 -9.37
N LYS A 4 -3.89 -0.45 -10.01
CA LYS A 4 -3.18 -1.68 -10.36
C LYS A 4 -2.66 -1.66 -11.79
N ILE A 5 -1.54 -2.35 -12.03
CA ILE A 5 -1.05 -2.73 -13.35
C ILE A 5 -1.34 -4.20 -13.59
N SER A 6 -1.72 -4.56 -14.80
CA SER A 6 -1.98 -5.96 -15.18
C SER A 6 -0.79 -6.60 -15.90
N ALA A 7 -0.71 -7.92 -15.88
CA ALA A 7 0.28 -8.68 -16.64
C ALA A 7 0.25 -8.33 -18.15
N ALA A 8 -0.96 -8.19 -18.72
CA ALA A 8 -1.12 -7.82 -20.13
C ALA A 8 -0.57 -6.42 -20.45
N GLN A 9 -0.64 -5.46 -19.51
CA GLN A 9 -0.03 -4.14 -19.71
C GLN A 9 1.50 -4.20 -19.71
N ILE A 10 2.09 -5.05 -18.86
CA ILE A 10 3.54 -5.27 -18.82
C ILE A 10 4.00 -5.94 -20.12
N GLU A 11 3.32 -7.00 -20.54
CA GLU A 11 3.62 -7.72 -21.79
C GLU A 11 3.57 -6.78 -22.99
N LYS A 12 2.52 -5.97 -23.07
CA LYS A 12 2.38 -4.97 -24.12
C LYS A 12 3.51 -3.94 -24.10
N LEU A 13 3.86 -3.41 -22.92
CA LEU A 13 4.92 -2.41 -22.77
C LEU A 13 6.27 -2.98 -23.22
N VAL A 14 6.60 -4.20 -22.81
CA VAL A 14 7.86 -4.87 -23.20
C VAL A 14 7.89 -5.13 -24.70
N LYS A 15 6.77 -5.63 -25.25
CA LYS A 15 6.65 -5.86 -26.69
C LYS A 15 6.81 -4.55 -27.47
N ASP A 16 6.06 -3.51 -27.12
CA ASP A 16 6.13 -2.21 -27.79
C ASP A 16 7.54 -1.60 -27.74
N PHE A 17 8.25 -1.80 -26.61
CA PHE A 17 9.63 -1.36 -26.46
C PHE A 17 10.57 -2.03 -27.48
N TYR A 18 10.55 -3.37 -27.57
CA TYR A 18 11.46 -4.10 -28.46
C TYR A 18 11.03 -4.10 -29.93
N ASP A 19 9.78 -3.79 -30.23
CA ASP A 19 9.28 -3.59 -31.60
C ASP A 19 9.68 -2.22 -32.17
N ASP A 20 10.07 -1.25 -31.34
CA ASP A 20 10.52 0.07 -31.78
C ASP A 20 11.94 0.00 -32.37
N ALA A 21 12.11 0.44 -33.60
CA ALA A 21 13.42 0.44 -34.27
C ALA A 21 14.49 1.31 -33.58
N ASN A 22 14.07 2.20 -32.67
CA ASN A 22 14.94 3.09 -31.90
C ASN A 22 15.04 2.69 -30.42
N TYR A 23 14.67 1.46 -30.04
CA TYR A 23 14.62 1.05 -28.63
C TYR A 23 15.97 1.23 -27.90
N GLU A 24 17.11 1.12 -28.62
CA GLU A 24 18.44 1.34 -28.05
C GLU A 24 18.69 2.79 -27.58
N HIS A 25 17.87 3.74 -28.02
CA HIS A 25 17.89 5.15 -27.59
C HIS A 25 16.85 5.46 -26.51
N MET A 26 16.06 4.47 -26.09
CA MET A 26 14.98 4.63 -25.13
C MET A 26 15.40 4.11 -23.75
N VAL A 27 14.68 4.55 -22.70
CA VAL A 27 14.81 3.98 -21.35
C VAL A 27 14.22 2.58 -21.36
N MET A 28 15.05 1.58 -21.13
CA MET A 28 14.62 0.19 -21.14
C MET A 28 13.80 -0.17 -19.89
N PRO A 29 12.82 -1.07 -19.99
CA PRO A 29 12.15 -1.66 -18.84
C PRO A 29 13.17 -2.38 -17.94
N GLY A 30 13.30 -1.96 -16.68
CA GLY A 30 14.31 -2.52 -15.77
C GLY A 30 13.73 -3.30 -14.59
N MET A 31 12.49 -2.99 -14.20
CA MET A 31 11.84 -3.61 -13.04
C MET A 31 10.34 -3.33 -13.08
N VAL A 32 9.55 -4.25 -12.55
CA VAL A 32 8.14 -4.00 -12.23
C VAL A 32 8.04 -3.70 -10.74
N TYR A 33 7.47 -2.54 -10.41
CA TYR A 33 7.24 -2.09 -9.05
C TYR A 33 5.75 -1.94 -8.81
N ILE A 34 5.21 -2.59 -7.79
CA ILE A 34 3.82 -2.49 -7.36
C ILE A 34 3.73 -2.26 -5.87
N SER A 35 2.61 -1.72 -5.40
CA SER A 35 2.31 -1.57 -3.97
C SER A 35 1.20 -2.53 -3.53
N GLN A 36 1.36 -3.17 -2.37
CA GLN A 36 0.36 -4.04 -1.75
C GLN A 36 0.11 -3.62 -0.30
N PRO A 37 -1.05 -2.99 0.00
CA PRO A 37 -2.09 -2.51 -0.92
C PRO A 37 -1.59 -1.37 -1.81
N THR A 38 -2.32 -1.09 -2.88
CA THR A 38 -2.02 0.08 -3.74
C THR A 38 -2.21 1.39 -2.99
N GLU A 39 -1.74 2.51 -3.55
CA GLU A 39 -1.98 3.84 -2.98
C GLU A 39 -3.48 4.20 -2.90
N TYR A 40 -4.31 3.59 -3.73
CA TYR A 40 -5.77 3.71 -3.65
C TYR A 40 -6.41 2.76 -2.64
N GLY A 41 -5.62 1.93 -1.95
CA GLY A 41 -6.12 0.98 -0.95
C GLY A 41 -6.73 -0.30 -1.54
N THR A 42 -6.57 -0.55 -2.82
CA THR A 42 -6.97 -1.81 -3.46
C THR A 42 -5.94 -2.91 -3.24
N LEU A 43 -6.35 -4.15 -3.42
CA LEU A 43 -5.49 -5.33 -3.22
C LEU A 43 -5.25 -6.04 -4.55
N TYR A 44 -4.01 -6.45 -4.79
CA TYR A 44 -3.74 -7.51 -5.76
C TYR A 44 -4.17 -8.84 -5.16
N SER A 45 -4.94 -9.62 -5.92
CA SER A 45 -5.22 -11.00 -5.56
C SER A 45 -3.99 -11.90 -5.78
N ARG A 46 -4.02 -13.10 -5.19
CA ARG A 46 -2.98 -14.10 -5.43
C ARG A 46 -2.87 -14.47 -6.92
N GLU A 47 -4.00 -14.53 -7.62
CA GLU A 47 -4.04 -14.80 -9.06
C GLU A 47 -3.38 -13.66 -9.86
N GLU A 48 -3.71 -12.40 -9.56
CA GLU A 48 -3.10 -11.23 -10.20
C GLU A 48 -1.58 -11.19 -9.95
N LEU A 49 -1.13 -11.44 -8.71
CA LEU A 49 0.30 -11.51 -8.39
C LEU A 49 1.01 -12.65 -9.12
N ALA A 50 0.37 -13.82 -9.24
CA ALA A 50 0.94 -14.94 -9.98
C ALA A 50 1.07 -14.62 -11.48
N ALA A 51 0.10 -13.92 -12.07
CA ALA A 51 0.16 -13.47 -13.46
C ALA A 51 1.29 -12.43 -13.66
N LEU A 52 1.43 -11.47 -12.74
CA LEU A 52 2.53 -10.51 -12.76
C LEU A 52 3.89 -11.20 -12.63
N SER A 53 4.02 -12.12 -11.66
CA SER A 53 5.25 -12.90 -11.45
C SER A 53 5.65 -13.68 -12.71
N LYS A 54 4.67 -14.30 -13.37
CA LYS A 54 4.90 -15.06 -14.60
C LYS A 54 5.45 -14.16 -15.71
N VAL A 55 4.75 -13.08 -16.04
CA VAL A 55 5.19 -12.18 -17.12
C VAL A 55 6.53 -11.53 -16.82
N CYS A 56 6.80 -11.20 -15.55
CA CYS A 56 8.09 -10.67 -15.12
C CYS A 56 9.23 -11.66 -15.36
N ARG A 57 9.04 -12.92 -14.98
CA ARG A 57 10.04 -13.98 -15.19
C ARG A 57 10.29 -14.25 -16.68
N GLU A 58 9.25 -14.31 -17.49
CA GLU A 58 9.33 -14.52 -18.94
C GLU A 58 10.10 -13.40 -19.65
N ASN A 59 10.04 -12.17 -19.11
CA ASN A 59 10.73 -11.01 -19.65
C ASN A 59 11.99 -10.60 -18.86
N HIS A 60 12.48 -11.43 -17.95
CA HIS A 60 13.67 -11.17 -17.13
C HIS A 60 13.60 -9.85 -16.31
N LEU A 61 12.40 -9.42 -15.97
CA LEU A 61 12.16 -8.23 -15.13
C LEU A 61 12.02 -8.65 -13.66
N PRO A 62 12.77 -8.05 -12.73
CA PRO A 62 12.48 -8.23 -11.31
C PRO A 62 11.10 -7.70 -10.95
N LEU A 63 10.35 -8.42 -10.10
CA LEU A 63 9.13 -7.95 -9.48
C LEU A 63 9.42 -7.48 -8.05
N TYR A 64 9.21 -6.20 -7.80
CA TYR A 64 9.32 -5.57 -6.48
C TYR A 64 7.95 -5.23 -5.92
N VAL A 65 7.66 -5.67 -4.67
CA VAL A 65 6.41 -5.37 -3.99
C VAL A 65 6.64 -4.43 -2.81
N ASP A 66 6.11 -3.22 -2.92
CA ASP A 66 6.07 -2.24 -1.84
C ASP A 66 4.98 -2.60 -0.83
N GLY A 67 5.40 -3.01 0.34
CA GLY A 67 4.53 -3.39 1.46
C GLY A 67 4.41 -2.33 2.56
N ALA A 68 4.51 -1.02 2.24
CA ALA A 68 4.46 0.06 3.24
C ALA A 68 3.23 -0.01 4.17
N ARG A 69 2.11 -0.55 3.66
CA ARG A 69 0.86 -0.78 4.43
C ARG A 69 0.46 -2.26 4.46
N LEU A 70 1.44 -3.16 4.36
CA LEU A 70 1.19 -4.60 4.22
C LEU A 70 0.40 -5.18 5.39
N ALA A 71 0.62 -4.70 6.62
CA ALA A 71 -0.14 -5.14 7.79
C ALA A 71 -1.66 -4.94 7.62
N TYR A 72 -2.07 -3.88 6.94
CA TYR A 72 -3.48 -3.61 6.66
C TYR A 72 -4.02 -4.44 5.50
N ALA A 73 -3.20 -4.71 4.49
CA ALA A 73 -3.55 -5.65 3.43
C ALA A 73 -3.80 -7.04 4.03
N LEU A 74 -2.87 -7.56 4.86
CA LEU A 74 -2.96 -8.87 5.49
C LEU A 74 -4.14 -8.97 6.49
N ALA A 75 -4.57 -7.86 7.07
CA ALA A 75 -5.72 -7.81 7.97
C ALA A 75 -7.07 -7.65 7.25
N SER A 76 -7.07 -7.37 5.96
CA SER A 76 -8.29 -7.23 5.16
C SER A 76 -9.01 -8.58 5.00
N PRO A 77 -10.34 -8.64 5.18
CA PRO A 77 -11.10 -9.86 4.94
C PRO A 77 -11.14 -10.27 3.45
N GLU A 78 -10.85 -9.36 2.52
CA GLU A 78 -10.79 -9.63 1.10
C GLU A 78 -9.39 -10.08 0.62
N ASN A 79 -8.42 -10.13 1.52
CA ASN A 79 -7.05 -10.52 1.17
C ASN A 79 -6.92 -12.06 1.09
N ASP A 80 -6.40 -12.54 -0.03
CA ASP A 80 -6.06 -13.95 -0.28
C ASP A 80 -4.55 -14.20 -0.41
N VAL A 81 -3.72 -13.19 -0.12
CA VAL A 81 -2.27 -13.23 -0.25
C VAL A 81 -1.60 -13.36 1.12
N THR A 82 -0.68 -14.30 1.27
CA THR A 82 0.13 -14.50 2.47
C THR A 82 1.56 -13.95 2.29
N LEU A 83 2.32 -13.87 3.38
CA LEU A 83 3.75 -13.56 3.31
C LEU A 83 4.54 -14.62 2.52
N THR A 84 4.11 -15.87 2.57
CA THR A 84 4.70 -16.96 1.79
C THR A 84 4.44 -16.74 0.29
N ASP A 85 3.22 -16.38 -0.09
CA ASP A 85 2.90 -16.07 -1.50
C ASP A 85 3.75 -14.89 -2.01
N LEU A 86 3.94 -13.84 -1.21
CA LEU A 86 4.83 -12.73 -1.59
C LEU A 86 6.27 -13.21 -1.81
N ALA A 87 6.79 -14.10 -0.94
CA ALA A 87 8.12 -14.65 -1.07
C ALA A 87 8.28 -15.56 -2.30
N GLU A 88 7.23 -16.27 -2.70
CA GLU A 88 7.23 -17.15 -3.87
C GLU A 88 7.06 -16.39 -5.19
N LEU A 89 6.27 -15.30 -5.17
CA LEU A 89 5.83 -14.61 -6.37
C LEU A 89 6.61 -13.33 -6.68
N SER A 90 7.43 -12.81 -5.75
CA SER A 90 8.24 -11.62 -5.98
C SER A 90 9.74 -11.88 -5.85
N ASP A 91 10.57 -11.02 -6.44
CA ASP A 91 12.02 -11.06 -6.29
C ASP A 91 12.50 -10.32 -5.03
N VAL A 92 11.78 -9.25 -4.69
CA VAL A 92 12.00 -8.45 -3.49
C VAL A 92 10.65 -7.92 -3.02
N PHE A 93 10.42 -7.91 -1.73
CA PHE A 93 9.35 -7.14 -1.14
C PHE A 93 9.79 -6.53 0.18
N TYR A 94 9.15 -5.48 0.63
CA TYR A 94 9.37 -5.02 1.97
C TYR A 94 8.13 -5.06 2.84
N ILE A 95 8.37 -5.27 4.12
CA ILE A 95 7.36 -5.35 5.16
C ILE A 95 7.36 -4.02 5.90
N GLY A 96 6.29 -3.26 5.74
CA GLY A 96 6.13 -1.96 6.36
C GLY A 96 6.05 -2.06 7.89
N GLY A 97 6.84 -1.26 8.59
CA GLY A 97 6.84 -1.19 10.05
C GLY A 97 6.33 0.14 10.59
N THR A 98 6.74 1.26 9.99
CA THR A 98 6.49 2.61 10.51
C THR A 98 5.00 3.00 10.55
N LYS A 99 4.17 2.42 9.67
CA LYS A 99 2.73 2.66 9.66
C LYS A 99 1.92 1.73 10.58
N CYS A 100 2.58 0.75 11.21
CA CYS A 100 1.93 -0.22 12.10
C CYS A 100 2.67 -0.41 13.44
N GLY A 101 3.28 0.65 13.96
CA GLY A 101 3.80 0.70 15.33
C GLY A 101 5.31 0.70 15.49
N ALA A 102 6.11 0.40 14.46
CA ALA A 102 7.55 0.58 14.54
C ALA A 102 7.91 2.07 14.59
N LEU A 103 8.92 2.42 15.38
CA LEU A 103 9.40 3.79 15.49
C LEU A 103 10.10 4.26 14.20
N PHE A 104 10.80 3.35 13.53
CA PHE A 104 11.52 3.59 12.28
C PHE A 104 11.86 2.27 11.58
N GLY A 105 12.16 2.37 10.28
CA GLY A 105 12.66 1.27 9.47
C GLY A 105 11.58 0.37 8.90
N GLU A 106 12.00 -0.36 7.88
CA GLU A 106 11.22 -1.35 7.14
C GLU A 106 12.05 -2.62 7.01
N ALA A 107 11.44 -3.79 6.89
CA ALA A 107 12.15 -5.03 6.66
C ALA A 107 12.13 -5.38 5.16
N VAL A 108 13.27 -5.30 4.49
CA VAL A 108 13.40 -5.74 3.09
C VAL A 108 13.65 -7.24 3.06
N VAL A 109 12.83 -7.95 2.31
CA VAL A 109 12.91 -9.40 2.13
C VAL A 109 13.37 -9.70 0.70
N ILE A 110 14.47 -10.44 0.58
CA ILE A 110 15.01 -10.96 -0.67
C ILE A 110 14.93 -12.48 -0.57
N PRO A 111 13.86 -13.12 -1.07
CA PRO A 111 13.59 -14.53 -0.81
C PRO A 111 14.69 -15.45 -1.33
N GLN A 112 15.24 -15.14 -2.50
CA GLN A 112 16.30 -15.93 -3.10
C GLN A 112 17.68 -15.48 -2.63
N LYS A 113 18.38 -16.33 -1.87
CA LYS A 113 19.75 -16.07 -1.45
C LYS A 113 20.66 -15.84 -2.67
N GLY A 114 21.44 -14.75 -2.62
CA GLY A 114 22.39 -14.41 -3.69
C GLY A 114 21.74 -13.73 -4.91
N ARG A 115 20.45 -13.41 -4.87
CA ARG A 115 19.74 -12.71 -5.96
C ARG A 115 20.41 -11.37 -6.33
N ILE A 116 20.94 -10.67 -5.36
CA ILE A 116 21.69 -9.44 -5.55
C ILE A 116 23.18 -9.73 -5.22
N PRO A 117 24.06 -9.82 -6.23
CA PRO A 117 25.48 -10.03 -5.99
C PRO A 117 26.08 -8.90 -5.16
N HIS A 118 26.99 -9.23 -4.23
CA HIS A 118 27.69 -8.27 -3.37
C HIS A 118 26.78 -7.36 -2.54
N PHE A 119 25.55 -7.80 -2.21
CA PHE A 119 24.53 -6.98 -1.55
C PHE A 119 25.04 -6.29 -0.28
N PHE A 120 25.80 -7.02 0.57
CA PHE A 120 26.38 -6.44 1.79
C PHE A 120 27.33 -5.27 1.48
N THR A 121 28.15 -5.39 0.45
CA THR A 121 29.05 -4.31 0.00
C THR A 121 28.24 -3.10 -0.52
N ILE A 122 27.18 -3.37 -1.28
CA ILE A 122 26.27 -2.32 -1.79
C ILE A 122 25.64 -1.56 -0.64
N ILE A 123 25.12 -2.25 0.39
CA ILE A 123 24.56 -1.63 1.60
C ILE A 123 25.60 -0.66 2.23
N LYS A 124 26.86 -1.10 2.35
CA LYS A 124 27.94 -0.25 2.89
C LYS A 124 28.22 0.97 2.00
N GLN A 125 28.30 0.78 0.69
CA GLN A 125 28.56 1.84 -0.28
C GLN A 125 27.50 2.92 -0.24
N HIS A 126 26.24 2.55 0.00
CA HIS A 126 25.12 3.48 0.12
C HIS A 126 24.92 4.04 1.56
N GLY A 127 25.86 3.76 2.48
CA GLY A 127 25.76 4.25 3.86
C GLY A 127 24.61 3.62 4.67
N ALA A 128 24.02 2.55 4.17
CA ALA A 128 22.83 1.93 4.78
C ALA A 128 23.18 0.84 5.83
N LEU A 129 24.47 0.52 6.04
CA LEU A 129 24.90 -0.42 7.06
C LEU A 129 25.06 0.32 8.39
N LEU A 130 24.05 0.21 9.25
CA LEU A 130 24.09 0.82 10.58
C LEU A 130 24.99 0.00 11.53
N ALA A 131 25.93 0.67 12.20
CA ALA A 131 26.84 0.02 13.17
C ALA A 131 26.07 -0.62 14.34
N LYS A 132 24.89 -0.09 14.71
CA LYS A 132 24.04 -0.56 15.80
C LYS A 132 22.59 -0.75 15.32
N GLY A 133 22.39 -1.37 14.18
CA GLY A 133 21.08 -1.60 13.53
C GLY A 133 20.16 -2.59 14.26
N ARG A 134 20.63 -3.23 15.36
CA ARG A 134 19.82 -4.19 16.13
C ARG A 134 18.48 -3.64 16.63
N ILE A 135 18.35 -2.31 16.82
CA ILE A 135 17.09 -1.70 17.29
C ILE A 135 15.98 -1.91 16.26
N ALA A 136 16.29 -1.76 14.95
CA ALA A 136 15.34 -2.09 13.89
C ALA A 136 14.95 -3.58 13.94
N GLY A 137 15.94 -4.48 14.14
CA GLY A 137 15.70 -5.92 14.27
C GLY A 137 14.83 -6.28 15.48
N ILE A 138 15.03 -5.61 16.63
CA ILE A 138 14.21 -5.82 17.83
C ILE A 138 12.75 -5.43 17.57
N GLN A 139 12.49 -4.29 16.92
CA GLN A 139 11.13 -3.88 16.56
C GLN A 139 10.42 -4.91 15.69
N PHE A 140 11.09 -5.42 14.66
CA PHE A 140 10.54 -6.46 13.80
C PHE A 140 10.42 -7.80 14.52
N GLY A 141 11.37 -8.13 15.41
CA GLY A 141 11.25 -9.29 16.30
C GLY A 141 9.97 -9.25 17.12
N GLU A 142 9.68 -8.09 17.73
CA GLU A 142 8.44 -7.89 18.51
C GLU A 142 7.20 -7.94 17.62
N LEU A 143 7.20 -7.26 16.47
CA LEU A 143 6.08 -7.27 15.54
C LEU A 143 5.74 -8.69 15.03
N PHE A 144 6.73 -9.57 14.93
CA PHE A 144 6.50 -10.96 14.50
C PHE A 144 6.29 -11.94 15.65
N THR A 145 6.45 -11.50 16.91
CA THR A 145 6.16 -12.33 18.08
C THR A 145 4.66 -12.58 18.17
N ASP A 146 4.28 -13.84 18.42
CA ASP A 146 2.89 -14.30 18.57
C ASP A 146 1.94 -13.85 17.43
N GLY A 147 2.47 -13.61 16.25
CA GLY A 147 1.69 -13.19 15.08
C GLY A 147 1.10 -11.77 15.22
N LEU A 148 1.71 -10.88 15.99
CA LEU A 148 1.24 -9.51 16.20
C LEU A 148 1.09 -8.76 14.87
N TYR A 149 2.05 -8.89 13.94
CA TYR A 149 2.00 -8.22 12.65
C TYR A 149 0.73 -8.52 11.85
N LEU A 150 0.22 -9.75 11.92
CA LEU A 150 -1.01 -10.18 11.25
C LEU A 150 -2.29 -9.68 11.93
N ARG A 151 -2.19 -9.21 13.17
CA ARG A 151 -3.33 -8.74 13.97
C ARG A 151 -3.37 -7.22 14.15
N ILE A 152 -2.22 -6.55 14.06
CA ILE A 152 -2.08 -5.12 14.39
C ILE A 152 -2.90 -4.23 13.45
N GLY A 153 -3.21 -4.70 12.25
CA GLY A 153 -4.06 -3.99 11.29
C GLY A 153 -5.56 -4.08 11.57
N LYS A 154 -6.03 -5.04 12.38
CA LYS A 154 -7.47 -5.29 12.58
C LYS A 154 -8.24 -4.09 13.13
N PRO A 155 -7.79 -3.38 14.19
CA PRO A 155 -8.51 -2.21 14.69
C PRO A 155 -8.67 -1.11 13.64
N ALA A 156 -7.67 -0.93 12.78
CA ALA A 156 -7.73 0.02 11.68
C ALA A 156 -8.80 -0.36 10.64
N MET A 157 -8.94 -1.65 10.36
CA MET A 157 -9.96 -2.16 9.43
C MET A 157 -11.36 -1.97 10.01
N GLU A 158 -11.57 -2.28 11.29
CA GLU A 158 -12.85 -2.10 11.99
C GLU A 158 -13.27 -0.62 12.00
N ALA A 159 -12.34 0.29 12.28
CA ALA A 159 -12.56 1.74 12.22
C ALA A 159 -12.90 2.19 10.80
N ALA A 160 -12.17 1.71 9.78
CA ALA A 160 -12.42 2.06 8.39
C ALA A 160 -13.81 1.64 7.93
N GLU A 161 -14.27 0.44 8.28
CA GLU A 161 -15.61 -0.04 7.94
C GLU A 161 -16.71 0.82 8.58
N GLN A 162 -16.55 1.23 9.84
CA GLN A 162 -17.51 2.13 10.50
C GLN A 162 -17.56 3.50 9.82
N ILE A 163 -16.40 4.07 9.45
CA ILE A 163 -16.34 5.34 8.73
C ILE A 163 -17.00 5.23 7.35
N LYS A 164 -16.71 4.17 6.59
CA LYS A 164 -17.35 3.91 5.28
C LYS A 164 -18.87 3.76 5.40
N ALA A 165 -19.33 3.03 6.39
CA ALA A 165 -20.76 2.87 6.66
C ALA A 165 -21.42 4.22 6.99
N ALA A 166 -20.77 5.07 7.80
CA ALA A 166 -21.26 6.40 8.12
C ALA A 166 -21.29 7.33 6.90
N LEU A 167 -20.24 7.32 6.08
CA LEU A 167 -20.19 8.09 4.83
C LEU A 167 -21.38 7.72 3.92
N LYS A 168 -21.60 6.41 3.69
CA LYS A 168 -22.74 5.91 2.91
C LYS A 168 -24.09 6.34 3.53
N LYS A 169 -24.24 6.20 4.86
CA LYS A 169 -25.46 6.58 5.61
C LYS A 169 -25.78 8.07 5.47
N TYR A 170 -24.77 8.92 5.48
CA TYR A 170 -24.96 10.38 5.41
C TYR A 170 -24.97 10.93 3.98
N GLY A 171 -24.90 10.07 2.97
CA GLY A 171 -25.03 10.44 1.56
C GLY A 171 -23.73 10.93 0.91
N TYR A 172 -22.57 10.72 1.55
CA TYR A 172 -21.28 10.95 0.91
C TYR A 172 -20.97 9.87 -0.13
N GLN A 173 -20.46 10.28 -1.25
CA GLN A 173 -20.05 9.36 -2.31
C GLN A 173 -18.62 8.90 -2.08
N LEU A 174 -18.39 7.57 -2.03
CA LEU A 174 -17.05 7.02 -2.09
C LEU A 174 -16.50 7.16 -3.51
N SER A 175 -15.28 7.66 -3.66
CA SER A 175 -14.59 7.70 -4.95
C SER A 175 -14.21 6.29 -5.40
N LEU A 176 -13.80 5.47 -4.44
CA LEU A 176 -13.52 4.05 -4.60
C LEU A 176 -13.86 3.33 -3.29
N ASP A 177 -14.61 2.24 -3.36
CA ASP A 177 -14.86 1.38 -2.20
C ASP A 177 -13.70 0.40 -2.06
N THR A 178 -12.81 0.67 -1.13
CA THR A 178 -11.55 -0.08 -0.95
C THR A 178 -11.64 -1.05 0.21
N PRO A 179 -11.01 -2.23 0.12
CA PRO A 179 -11.05 -3.22 1.20
C PRO A 179 -10.02 -2.97 2.30
N THR A 180 -9.39 -1.79 2.36
CA THR A 180 -8.32 -1.49 3.31
C THR A 180 -8.61 -0.26 4.17
N ASN A 181 -7.61 0.16 4.95
CA ASN A 181 -7.68 1.28 5.88
C ASN A 181 -7.65 2.67 5.23
N GLN A 182 -7.64 2.77 3.91
CA GLN A 182 -7.68 4.03 3.18
C GLN A 182 -9.08 4.26 2.60
N ILE A 183 -9.68 5.39 2.90
CA ILE A 183 -11.08 5.71 2.57
C ILE A 183 -11.07 7.00 1.75
N PHE A 184 -11.55 6.92 0.51
CA PHE A 184 -11.59 8.05 -0.42
C PHE A 184 -13.03 8.47 -0.63
N CYS A 185 -13.36 9.72 -0.31
CA CYS A 185 -14.71 10.24 -0.55
C CYS A 185 -14.67 11.56 -1.33
N ILE A 186 -15.69 11.73 -2.15
CA ILE A 186 -15.95 12.94 -2.91
C ILE A 186 -16.79 13.88 -2.03
N VAL A 187 -16.31 15.08 -1.82
CA VAL A 187 -17.00 16.11 -1.04
C VAL A 187 -17.00 17.43 -1.80
N SER A 188 -18.05 18.25 -1.60
CA SER A 188 -18.02 19.62 -2.13
C SER A 188 -16.92 20.43 -1.44
N ASN A 189 -16.34 21.39 -2.16
CA ASN A 189 -15.26 22.22 -1.62
C ASN A 189 -15.69 22.99 -0.36
N ASP A 190 -16.98 23.29 -0.20
CA ASP A 190 -17.51 23.96 0.99
C ASP A 190 -17.67 23.00 2.18
N VAL A 191 -18.11 21.77 1.95
CA VAL A 191 -18.13 20.71 2.97
C VAL A 191 -16.71 20.36 3.40
N MET A 192 -15.76 20.26 2.46
CA MET A 192 -14.34 20.02 2.76
C MET A 192 -13.78 21.08 3.73
N LYS A 193 -14.07 22.38 3.49
CA LYS A 193 -13.65 23.48 4.38
C LYS A 193 -14.26 23.40 5.77
N LYS A 194 -15.50 22.93 5.87
CA LYS A 194 -16.18 22.76 7.18
C LYS A 194 -15.55 21.59 7.96
N ILE A 195 -15.34 20.44 7.30
CA ILE A 195 -14.69 19.27 7.92
C ILE A 195 -13.28 19.62 8.40
N ALA A 196 -12.52 20.41 7.61
CA ALA A 196 -11.16 20.84 7.94
C ALA A 196 -11.05 21.69 9.22
N GLN A 197 -12.15 22.22 9.75
CA GLN A 197 -12.16 22.96 11.02
C GLN A 197 -12.04 22.03 12.24
N ASP A 198 -12.52 20.79 12.11
CA ASP A 198 -12.63 19.84 13.21
C ASP A 198 -11.70 18.60 13.06
N VAL A 199 -11.22 18.31 11.83
CA VAL A 199 -10.37 17.12 11.56
C VAL A 199 -9.41 17.35 10.40
N GLU A 200 -8.20 16.82 10.53
CA GLU A 200 -7.24 16.73 9.43
C GLU A 200 -7.51 15.51 8.55
N PHE A 201 -7.39 15.70 7.25
CA PHE A 201 -7.53 14.66 6.23
C PHE A 201 -6.51 14.88 5.09
N GLY A 202 -6.28 13.85 4.28
CA GLY A 202 -5.48 14.00 3.07
C GLY A 202 -6.32 14.59 1.93
N PHE A 203 -5.91 15.71 1.37
CA PHE A 203 -6.39 16.11 0.04
C PHE A 203 -5.79 15.12 -0.97
N TRP A 204 -6.65 14.55 -1.82
CA TRP A 204 -6.18 13.56 -2.80
C TRP A 204 -6.09 14.16 -4.20
N GLU A 205 -7.21 14.61 -4.74
CA GLU A 205 -7.26 15.22 -6.06
C GLU A 205 -8.50 16.13 -6.22
N LYS A 206 -8.46 17.01 -7.18
CA LYS A 206 -9.63 17.75 -7.64
C LYS A 206 -10.52 16.80 -8.45
N TYR A 207 -11.79 16.67 -8.05
CA TYR A 207 -12.75 15.84 -8.77
C TYR A 207 -13.38 16.61 -9.94
N ASP A 208 -13.90 17.82 -9.64
CA ASP A 208 -14.43 18.80 -10.62
C ASP A 208 -14.23 20.24 -10.08
N GLU A 209 -14.92 21.22 -10.67
CA GLU A 209 -14.78 22.62 -10.25
C GLU A 209 -15.32 22.87 -8.83
N THR A 210 -16.23 22.04 -8.34
CA THR A 210 -16.95 22.22 -7.08
C THR A 210 -16.68 21.12 -6.05
N HIS A 211 -16.06 20.03 -6.44
CA HIS A 211 -15.80 18.87 -5.59
C HIS A 211 -14.31 18.45 -5.59
N SER A 212 -13.91 17.86 -4.49
CA SER A 212 -12.59 17.27 -4.31
C SER A 212 -12.70 15.86 -3.74
N VAL A 213 -11.72 15.02 -4.03
CA VAL A 213 -11.53 13.74 -3.34
C VAL A 213 -10.65 13.99 -2.13
N ILE A 214 -11.14 13.61 -0.95
CA ILE A 214 -10.37 13.60 0.28
C ILE A 214 -10.17 12.17 0.78
N ARG A 215 -9.09 11.95 1.52
CA ARG A 215 -8.73 10.65 2.07
C ARG A 215 -8.72 10.68 3.59
N PHE A 216 -9.48 9.77 4.21
CA PHE A 216 -9.25 9.37 5.59
C PHE A 216 -8.41 8.09 5.61
N ALA A 217 -7.51 7.98 6.58
CA ALA A 217 -6.69 6.79 6.77
C ALA A 217 -6.69 6.42 8.25
N THR A 218 -7.20 5.24 8.56
CA THR A 218 -7.13 4.66 9.90
C THR A 218 -5.80 3.96 10.11
N SER A 219 -5.38 3.76 11.34
CA SER A 219 -4.13 3.11 11.68
C SER A 219 -4.29 2.21 12.91
N TRP A 220 -3.25 1.48 13.23
CA TRP A 220 -3.15 0.67 14.43
C TRP A 220 -3.43 1.47 15.73
N ALA A 221 -3.20 2.78 15.71
CA ALA A 221 -3.43 3.68 16.84
C ALA A 221 -4.80 4.38 16.81
N THR A 222 -5.61 4.17 15.77
CA THR A 222 -6.96 4.74 15.68
C THR A 222 -7.87 4.09 16.72
N THR A 223 -8.42 4.90 17.62
CA THR A 223 -9.34 4.41 18.64
C THR A 223 -10.80 4.44 18.15
N MET A 224 -11.66 3.67 18.82
CA MET A 224 -13.09 3.76 18.54
C MET A 224 -13.69 5.12 18.94
N GLU A 225 -13.10 5.78 19.93
CA GLU A 225 -13.51 7.16 20.31
C GLU A 225 -13.21 8.14 19.16
N ASP A 226 -12.01 8.10 18.58
CA ASP A 226 -11.64 8.95 17.43
C ASP A 226 -12.53 8.65 16.22
N THR A 227 -12.83 7.38 15.99
CA THR A 227 -13.74 6.93 14.92
C THR A 227 -15.12 7.55 15.10
N GLN A 228 -15.69 7.51 16.32
CA GLN A 228 -16.99 8.09 16.60
C GLN A 228 -16.99 9.62 16.50
N LYS A 229 -15.92 10.30 16.92
CA LYS A 229 -15.76 11.75 16.74
C LYS A 229 -15.81 12.12 15.25
N LEU A 230 -15.06 11.41 14.40
CA LEU A 230 -15.10 11.63 12.95
C LEU A 230 -16.53 11.41 12.39
N ILE A 231 -17.20 10.34 12.80
CA ILE A 231 -18.58 10.06 12.36
C ILE A 231 -19.55 11.20 12.74
N GLN A 232 -19.42 11.77 13.95
CA GLN A 232 -20.22 12.93 14.37
C GLN A 232 -19.93 14.18 13.52
N ILE A 233 -18.65 14.42 13.17
CA ILE A 233 -18.27 15.54 12.28
C ILE A 233 -18.89 15.36 10.89
N LEU A 234 -18.85 14.15 10.35
CA LEU A 234 -19.47 13.84 9.06
C LEU A 234 -20.99 14.02 9.10
N GLU A 235 -21.65 13.61 10.18
CA GLU A 235 -23.10 13.82 10.36
C GLU A 235 -23.48 15.29 10.42
N LYS A 236 -22.71 16.11 11.14
CA LYS A 236 -22.93 17.56 11.29
C LYS A 236 -22.80 18.32 9.97
N ASN A 237 -21.98 17.81 9.04
CA ASN A 237 -21.61 18.50 7.80
C ASN A 237 -22.22 17.88 6.53
N LYS A 238 -23.22 17.00 6.69
CA LYS A 238 -23.94 16.36 5.57
C LYS A 238 -24.78 17.36 4.78
#